data_6e2afeec4edab416d77f1067242307fa
#
_entry.id   6e2afeec4edab416d77f1067242307fa
#
_cell.length_a   1.000
_cell.length_b   1.000
_cell.length_c   1.000
_cell.angle_alpha   90.00
_cell.angle_beta   90.00
_cell.angle_gamma   90.00
#
_symmetry.space_group_name_H-M   'P 1'
#
loop_
_entity.id
_entity.type
_entity.pdbx_description
1 polymer ?
#
loop_
_entity_poly.entity_id
_entity_poly.type
_entity_poly.pdbx_seq_one_letter_code
_entity_poly.pdbx_strand_id
1 'polypeptide(L)'
;PSADRLCCYDANAQTFYGTNMTPQLNAHNEGIWQTMESKVRTLANTSDTTYVVTGCVVEGSTKFTEDSDGKKMTVPVGYYKVLLRYSKSSTISTWAAMAFYTEHKSYSNSTSLKSLAMSVDELEEMLGMDFFVNLPAKLGEARAAELEAEDPLTNSVWGL
;
A
#
# COMPACT_ATOMS: atom_id res chain seq x y z
N PRO A 1 0.29 -4.72 -10.81
CA PRO A 1 -1.08 -4.33 -11.17
C PRO A 1 -1.60 -5.20 -12.32
N SER A 2 -2.92 -5.37 -12.39
CA SER A 2 -3.53 -6.11 -13.49
C SER A 2 -3.32 -5.38 -14.82
N ALA A 3 -2.98 -6.10 -15.88
CA ALA A 3 -2.69 -5.55 -17.23
C ALA A 3 -3.83 -4.68 -17.79
N ASP A 4 -5.09 -5.03 -17.47
CA ASP A 4 -6.29 -4.29 -17.88
C ASP A 4 -6.46 -2.92 -17.21
N ARG A 5 -5.60 -2.59 -16.24
CA ARG A 5 -5.61 -1.33 -15.49
C ARG A 5 -4.52 -0.35 -15.92
N LEU A 6 -3.72 -0.71 -16.90
CA LEU A 6 -2.63 0.12 -17.39
C LEU A 6 -3.02 0.80 -18.70
N CYS A 7 -2.48 1.99 -18.94
CA CYS A 7 -2.86 2.82 -20.09
C CYS A 7 -2.43 2.24 -21.43
N CYS A 8 -1.37 1.43 -21.47
CA CYS A 8 -0.76 0.98 -22.72
C CYS A 8 0.16 -0.23 -22.49
N TYR A 9 0.59 -0.85 -23.61
CA TYR A 9 1.50 -1.99 -23.59
C TYR A 9 2.83 -1.69 -22.87
N ASP A 10 3.42 -0.53 -23.10
CA ASP A 10 4.71 -0.16 -22.52
C ASP A 10 4.63 -0.05 -20.99
N ALA A 11 3.56 0.55 -20.47
CA ALA A 11 3.32 0.62 -19.03
C ALA A 11 3.14 -0.79 -18.43
N ASN A 12 2.48 -1.69 -19.16
CA ASN A 12 2.34 -3.08 -18.73
C ASN A 12 3.71 -3.80 -18.75
N ALA A 13 4.51 -3.65 -19.81
CA ALA A 13 5.83 -4.27 -19.94
C ALA A 13 6.77 -3.85 -18.79
N GLN A 14 6.72 -2.59 -18.35
CA GLN A 14 7.51 -2.09 -17.22
C GLN A 14 7.21 -2.80 -15.90
N THR A 15 6.01 -3.32 -15.70
CA THR A 15 5.68 -4.07 -14.48
C THR A 15 6.41 -5.39 -14.35
N PHE A 16 6.95 -5.92 -15.46
CA PHE A 16 7.72 -7.16 -15.50
C PHE A 16 9.23 -6.94 -15.33
N TYR A 17 9.69 -5.70 -15.18
CA TYR A 17 11.10 -5.45 -14.88
C TYR A 17 11.47 -6.03 -13.51
N GLY A 18 12.63 -6.67 -13.41
CA GLY A 18 13.12 -7.27 -12.18
C GLY A 18 13.16 -6.31 -10.98
N THR A 19 13.30 -4.99 -11.24
CA THR A 19 13.23 -3.93 -10.23
C THR A 19 11.82 -3.70 -9.67
N ASN A 20 10.78 -4.19 -10.36
CA ASN A 20 9.37 -4.05 -9.98
C ASN A 20 8.76 -5.38 -9.50
N MET A 21 9.56 -6.42 -9.41
CA MET A 21 9.09 -7.76 -9.04
C MET A 21 9.78 -8.25 -7.78
N THR A 22 9.01 -8.87 -6.91
CA THR A 22 9.52 -9.56 -5.72
C THR A 22 8.91 -10.94 -5.64
N PRO A 23 9.62 -11.95 -5.09
CA PRO A 23 9.05 -13.27 -4.86
C PRO A 23 7.85 -13.17 -3.90
N GLN A 24 6.67 -13.50 -4.37
CA GLN A 24 5.43 -13.45 -3.60
C GLN A 24 4.70 -14.79 -3.66
N LEU A 25 4.21 -15.26 -2.51
CA LEU A 25 3.37 -16.46 -2.45
C LEU A 25 2.09 -16.23 -3.27
N ASN A 26 1.73 -17.20 -4.12
CA ASN A 26 0.52 -17.09 -4.94
C ASN A 26 -0.74 -16.89 -4.07
N ALA A 27 -0.86 -17.63 -2.97
CA ALA A 27 -1.99 -17.49 -2.03
C ALA A 27 -2.04 -16.10 -1.34
N HIS A 28 -0.90 -15.40 -1.19
CA HIS A 28 -0.87 -14.02 -0.73
C HIS A 28 -1.29 -13.06 -1.85
N ASN A 29 -0.71 -13.22 -3.04
CA ASN A 29 -0.93 -12.34 -4.19
C ASN A 29 -2.39 -12.38 -4.67
N GLU A 30 -2.93 -13.57 -4.92
CA GLU A 30 -4.30 -13.77 -5.40
C GLU A 30 -5.37 -13.70 -4.29
N GLY A 31 -4.94 -13.67 -3.03
CA GLY A 31 -5.79 -13.58 -1.85
C GLY A 31 -5.90 -12.16 -1.30
N ILE A 32 -5.27 -11.94 -0.14
CA ILE A 32 -5.37 -10.69 0.61
C ILE A 32 -4.84 -9.48 -0.16
N TRP A 33 -3.77 -9.65 -0.95
CA TRP A 33 -3.19 -8.58 -1.75
C TRP A 33 -4.14 -8.08 -2.83
N GLN A 34 -4.76 -9.00 -3.57
CA GLN A 34 -5.79 -8.67 -4.56
C GLN A 34 -7.01 -8.00 -3.93
N THR A 35 -7.39 -8.41 -2.71
CA THR A 35 -8.47 -7.78 -1.95
C THR A 35 -8.14 -6.33 -1.61
N MET A 36 -6.91 -6.05 -1.15
CA MET A 36 -6.44 -4.68 -0.91
C MET A 36 -6.41 -3.84 -2.19
N GLU A 37 -5.91 -4.39 -3.30
CA GLU A 37 -5.91 -3.69 -4.59
C GLU A 37 -7.33 -3.34 -5.05
N SER A 38 -8.29 -4.23 -4.85
CA SER A 38 -9.68 -3.98 -5.17
C SER A 38 -10.28 -2.88 -4.30
N LYS A 39 -9.93 -2.86 -3.01
CA LYS A 39 -10.32 -1.79 -2.09
C LYS A 39 -9.74 -0.44 -2.52
N VAL A 40 -8.46 -0.38 -2.85
CA VAL A 40 -7.79 0.84 -3.33
C VAL A 40 -8.48 1.37 -4.59
N ARG A 41 -8.83 0.51 -5.55
CA ARG A 41 -9.57 0.93 -6.75
C ARG A 41 -10.94 1.53 -6.41
N THR A 42 -11.67 0.91 -5.48
CA THR A 42 -12.97 1.45 -5.02
C THR A 42 -12.80 2.83 -4.39
N LEU A 43 -11.79 3.01 -3.56
CA LEU A 43 -11.49 4.29 -2.92
C LEU A 43 -11.09 5.36 -3.94
N ALA A 44 -10.27 5.01 -4.92
CA ALA A 44 -9.85 5.92 -5.99
C ALA A 44 -11.04 6.40 -6.84
N ASN A 45 -12.03 5.54 -7.09
CA ASN A 45 -13.23 5.91 -7.84
C ASN A 45 -14.15 6.89 -7.09
N THR A 46 -13.96 7.07 -5.79
CA THR A 46 -14.79 7.93 -4.92
C THR A 46 -14.01 9.12 -4.35
N SER A 47 -12.86 9.45 -4.92
CA SER A 47 -12.03 10.59 -4.54
C SER A 47 -11.52 11.33 -5.78
N ASP A 48 -11.16 12.60 -5.61
CA ASP A 48 -10.55 13.36 -6.71
C ASP A 48 -9.12 12.89 -6.99
N THR A 49 -8.40 12.51 -5.93
CA THR A 49 -7.03 12.00 -6.04
C THR A 49 -6.78 10.97 -4.94
N THR A 50 -6.14 9.87 -5.30
CA THR A 50 -5.60 8.89 -4.36
C THR A 50 -4.14 8.62 -4.70
N TYR A 51 -3.26 8.97 -3.78
CA TYR A 51 -1.85 8.59 -3.83
C TYR A 51 -1.70 7.22 -3.18
N VAL A 52 -0.95 6.34 -3.83
CA VAL A 52 -0.72 4.97 -3.35
C VAL A 52 0.78 4.68 -3.39
N VAL A 53 1.36 4.44 -2.24
CA VAL A 53 2.72 3.89 -2.13
C VAL A 53 2.60 2.40 -1.85
N THR A 54 3.35 1.60 -2.59
CA THR A 54 3.35 0.14 -2.45
C THR A 54 4.78 -0.34 -2.31
N GLY A 55 5.04 -1.20 -1.35
CA GLY A 55 6.37 -1.75 -1.15
C GLY A 55 6.35 -3.11 -0.46
N CYS A 56 7.56 -3.65 -0.31
CA CYS A 56 7.80 -4.88 0.42
C CYS A 56 8.89 -4.66 1.48
N VAL A 57 8.87 -5.50 2.51
CA VAL A 57 9.83 -5.47 3.62
C VAL A 57 10.75 -6.67 3.47
N VAL A 58 12.04 -6.42 3.28
CA VAL A 58 13.07 -7.45 3.14
C VAL A 58 13.95 -7.54 4.38
N GLU A 59 13.95 -6.53 5.22
CA GLU A 59 14.71 -6.53 6.48
C GLU A 59 14.27 -7.69 7.37
N GLY A 60 15.24 -8.37 8.00
CA GLY A 60 14.99 -9.56 8.79
C GLY A 60 14.70 -10.83 7.99
N SER A 61 14.64 -10.77 6.65
CA SER A 61 14.44 -11.97 5.84
C SER A 61 15.71 -12.82 5.80
N THR A 62 15.52 -14.13 6.00
CA THR A 62 16.56 -15.16 5.81
C THR A 62 16.31 -16.04 4.60
N LYS A 63 15.21 -15.79 3.87
CA LYS A 63 14.78 -16.60 2.72
C LYS A 63 15.15 -15.94 1.41
N PHE A 64 15.48 -16.74 0.42
CA PHE A 64 15.71 -16.29 -0.96
C PHE A 64 15.18 -17.31 -1.95
N THR A 65 14.88 -16.85 -3.16
CA THR A 65 14.74 -17.69 -4.36
C THR A 65 16.01 -17.62 -5.17
N GLU A 66 16.30 -18.66 -5.95
CA GLU A 66 17.47 -18.74 -6.80
C GLU A 66 17.04 -19.17 -8.20
N ASP A 67 17.57 -18.53 -9.23
CA ASP A 67 17.36 -18.91 -10.62
C ASP A 67 18.35 -19.99 -11.08
N SER A 68 18.24 -20.43 -12.34
CA SER A 68 19.12 -21.45 -12.93
C SER A 68 20.60 -21.02 -13.02
N ASP A 69 20.86 -19.72 -12.97
CA ASP A 69 22.21 -19.13 -13.02
C ASP A 69 22.82 -18.89 -11.63
N GLY A 70 22.13 -19.29 -10.57
CA GLY A 70 22.54 -19.10 -9.18
C GLY A 70 22.33 -17.68 -8.66
N LYS A 71 21.57 -16.82 -9.37
CA LYS A 71 21.24 -15.47 -8.90
C LYS A 71 20.15 -15.54 -7.85
N LYS A 72 20.38 -14.86 -6.73
CA LYS A 72 19.47 -14.87 -5.58
C LYS A 72 18.65 -13.60 -5.49
N MET A 73 17.38 -13.77 -5.14
CA MET A 73 16.46 -12.70 -4.82
C MET A 73 15.87 -12.94 -3.44
N THR A 74 15.99 -11.96 -2.54
CA THR A 74 15.44 -12.06 -1.18
C THR A 74 13.92 -12.15 -1.23
N VAL A 75 13.37 -13.10 -0.48
CA VAL A 75 11.92 -13.22 -0.29
C VAL A 75 11.49 -12.25 0.79
N PRO A 76 10.59 -11.28 0.52
CA PRO A 76 10.11 -10.34 1.53
C PRO A 76 9.45 -11.03 2.71
N VAL A 77 9.52 -10.42 3.89
CA VAL A 77 8.79 -10.86 5.10
C VAL A 77 7.38 -10.27 5.17
N GLY A 78 7.16 -9.16 4.48
CA GLY A 78 5.86 -8.49 4.44
C GLY A 78 5.72 -7.54 3.26
N TYR A 79 4.51 -7.01 3.11
CA TYR A 79 4.13 -6.05 2.08
C TYR A 79 3.23 -4.98 2.66
N TYR A 80 3.33 -3.77 2.12
CA TYR A 80 2.52 -2.64 2.57
C TYR A 80 1.93 -1.83 1.41
N LYS A 81 0.85 -1.13 1.72
CA LYS A 81 0.28 -0.06 0.91
C LYS A 81 -0.01 1.13 1.81
N VAL A 82 0.46 2.31 1.41
CA VAL A 82 0.14 3.57 2.10
C VAL A 82 -0.72 4.40 1.17
N LEU A 83 -1.78 4.95 1.71
CA LEU A 83 -2.81 5.66 0.97
C LEU A 83 -2.95 7.09 1.51
N LEU A 84 -2.89 8.06 0.63
CA LEU A 84 -3.27 9.44 0.91
C LEU A 84 -4.39 9.83 -0.05
N ARG A 85 -5.54 10.16 0.50
CA ARG A 85 -6.74 10.43 -0.25
C ARG A 85 -7.12 11.91 -0.14
N TYR A 86 -7.48 12.50 -1.27
CA TYR A 86 -7.99 13.86 -1.35
C TYR A 86 -9.35 13.86 -2.04
N SER A 87 -10.31 14.55 -1.44
CA SER A 87 -11.62 14.77 -2.03
C SER A 87 -12.03 16.23 -1.84
N LYS A 88 -12.56 16.82 -2.89
CA LYS A 88 -13.04 18.21 -2.90
C LYS A 88 -14.51 18.25 -3.25
N SER A 89 -15.29 18.86 -2.38
CA SER A 89 -16.66 19.30 -2.71
C SER A 89 -16.67 20.81 -3.01
N SER A 90 -17.81 21.35 -3.38
CA SER A 90 -17.96 22.78 -3.65
C SER A 90 -17.55 23.70 -2.47
N THR A 91 -17.57 23.17 -1.26
CA THR A 91 -17.36 23.95 -0.03
C THR A 91 -16.25 23.41 0.87
N ILE A 92 -15.86 22.14 0.76
CA ILE A 92 -14.93 21.49 1.69
C ILE A 92 -13.94 20.64 0.92
N SER A 93 -12.68 20.73 1.32
CA SER A 93 -11.61 19.81 0.90
C SER A 93 -11.24 18.90 2.06
N THR A 94 -11.28 17.60 1.85
CA THR A 94 -10.95 16.61 2.87
C THR A 94 -9.71 15.79 2.46
N TRP A 95 -8.87 15.53 3.43
CA TRP A 95 -7.72 14.64 3.33
C TRP A 95 -7.89 13.50 4.32
N ALA A 96 -7.44 12.32 3.95
CA ALA A 96 -7.37 11.15 4.83
C ALA A 96 -6.15 10.32 4.47
N ALA A 97 -5.45 9.80 5.46
CA ALA A 97 -4.29 8.93 5.28
C ALA A 97 -4.48 7.61 6.03
N MET A 98 -3.95 6.52 5.52
CA MET A 98 -3.92 5.22 6.17
C MET A 98 -2.88 4.31 5.54
N ALA A 99 -2.53 3.25 6.26
CA ALA A 99 -1.68 2.20 5.75
C ALA A 99 -2.32 0.82 5.93
N PHE A 100 -1.85 -0.13 5.11
CA PHE A 100 -2.04 -1.56 5.28
C PHE A 100 -0.69 -2.23 5.37
N TYR A 101 -0.57 -3.18 6.28
CA TYR A 101 0.56 -4.09 6.34
C TYR A 101 0.10 -5.54 6.35
N THR A 102 0.81 -6.40 5.61
CA THR A 102 0.59 -7.84 5.60
C THR A 102 1.89 -8.58 5.75
N GLU A 103 1.96 -9.56 6.64
CA GLU A 103 3.03 -10.54 6.62
C GLU A 103 2.97 -11.37 5.34
N HIS A 104 4.11 -11.81 4.86
CA HIS A 104 4.19 -12.65 3.66
C HIS A 104 3.77 -14.10 3.95
N LYS A 105 2.47 -14.31 4.11
CA LYS A 105 1.84 -15.61 4.38
C LYS A 105 0.50 -15.74 3.66
N SER A 106 -0.09 -16.93 3.69
CA SER A 106 -1.48 -17.14 3.28
C SER A 106 -2.43 -16.57 4.32
N TYR A 107 -3.51 -15.95 3.85
CA TYR A 107 -4.59 -15.42 4.67
C TYR A 107 -5.89 -16.16 4.36
N SER A 108 -6.76 -16.28 5.35
CA SER A 108 -8.12 -16.77 5.14
C SER A 108 -8.93 -15.80 4.27
N ASN A 109 -9.82 -16.31 3.43
CA ASN A 109 -10.75 -15.50 2.66
C ASN A 109 -11.71 -14.66 3.54
N SER A 110 -11.83 -15.01 4.82
CA SER A 110 -12.59 -14.25 5.83
C SER A 110 -11.78 -13.16 6.53
N THR A 111 -10.49 -13.00 6.21
CA THR A 111 -9.65 -11.98 6.84
C THR A 111 -10.17 -10.59 6.47
N SER A 112 -10.54 -9.82 7.48
CA SER A 112 -10.99 -8.45 7.29
C SER A 112 -9.81 -7.51 7.06
N LEU A 113 -9.94 -6.58 6.10
CA LEU A 113 -8.96 -5.51 5.91
C LEU A 113 -8.81 -4.60 7.12
N LYS A 114 -9.82 -4.53 8.00
CA LYS A 114 -9.74 -3.81 9.28
C LYS A 114 -8.58 -4.26 10.15
N SER A 115 -8.31 -5.58 10.18
CA SER A 115 -7.25 -6.15 11.01
C SER A 115 -5.84 -5.93 10.46
N LEU A 116 -5.73 -5.34 9.28
CA LEU A 116 -4.49 -5.07 8.56
C LEU A 116 -4.26 -3.57 8.35
N ALA A 117 -5.25 -2.76 8.72
CA ALA A 117 -5.21 -1.32 8.63
C ALA A 117 -4.54 -0.73 9.87
N MET A 118 -3.75 0.31 9.67
CA MET A 118 -3.04 1.05 10.71
C MET A 118 -2.87 2.51 10.27
N SER A 119 -2.44 3.37 11.18
CA SER A 119 -2.04 4.74 10.83
C SER A 119 -0.79 4.74 9.95
N VAL A 120 -0.50 5.87 9.32
CA VAL A 120 0.74 6.05 8.56
C VAL A 120 1.93 6.04 9.52
N ASP A 121 1.84 6.78 10.64
CA ASP A 121 2.88 6.86 11.68
C ASP A 121 3.27 5.47 12.22
N GLU A 122 2.28 4.60 12.50
CA GLU A 122 2.56 3.23 12.96
C GLU A 122 3.38 2.44 11.95
N LEU A 123 3.10 2.59 10.65
CA LEU A 123 3.87 1.93 9.61
C LEU A 123 5.26 2.56 9.46
N GLU A 124 5.37 3.88 9.57
CA GLU A 124 6.64 4.61 9.52
C GLU A 124 7.57 4.19 10.65
N GLU A 125 7.07 4.12 11.88
CA GLU A 125 7.83 3.64 13.02
C GLU A 125 8.31 2.19 12.80
N MET A 126 7.44 1.33 12.28
CA MET A 126 7.78 -0.08 12.01
C MET A 126 8.85 -0.22 10.93
N LEU A 127 8.87 0.65 9.91
CA LEU A 127 9.77 0.53 8.76
C LEU A 127 11.01 1.44 8.85
N GLY A 128 11.03 2.41 9.76
CA GLY A 128 12.04 3.46 9.82
C GLY A 128 12.03 4.35 8.56
N MET A 129 10.86 4.58 7.98
CA MET A 129 10.65 5.36 6.75
C MET A 129 9.74 6.54 7.05
N ASP A 130 9.76 7.55 6.17
CA ASP A 130 8.89 8.71 6.21
C ASP A 130 8.12 8.75 4.87
N PHE A 131 6.80 8.66 4.93
CA PHE A 131 5.92 8.76 3.79
C PHE A 131 5.39 10.19 3.64
N PHE A 132 4.96 10.53 2.44
CA PHE A 132 4.33 11.82 2.15
C PHE A 132 5.13 13.06 2.61
N VAL A 133 6.45 13.01 2.58
CA VAL A 133 7.41 14.05 3.02
C VAL A 133 7.09 15.49 2.57
N ASN A 134 6.26 15.65 1.55
CA ASN A 134 5.81 16.95 1.06
C ASN A 134 4.45 17.40 1.64
N LEU A 135 3.81 16.57 2.45
CA LEU A 135 2.50 16.85 3.02
C LEU A 135 2.51 18.05 3.98
N PRO A 136 3.53 18.19 4.85
CA PRO A 136 3.68 19.37 5.71
C PRO A 136 3.75 20.69 4.94
N ALA A 137 4.44 20.72 3.80
CA ALA A 137 4.50 21.92 2.95
C ALA A 137 3.14 22.28 2.33
N LYS A 138 2.23 21.30 2.19
CA LYS A 138 0.88 21.49 1.63
C LYS A 138 -0.17 21.86 2.67
N LEU A 139 -0.12 21.25 3.85
CA LEU A 139 -1.17 21.34 4.88
C LEU A 139 -0.72 22.07 6.16
N GLY A 140 0.57 22.29 6.34
CA GLY A 140 1.23 22.70 7.59
C GLY A 140 1.57 21.47 8.46
N GLU A 141 2.64 21.58 9.25
CA GLU A 141 3.21 20.51 10.09
C GLU A 141 2.17 19.84 10.98
N ALA A 142 1.42 20.63 11.74
CA ALA A 142 0.45 20.10 12.70
C ALA A 142 -0.65 19.29 12.01
N ARG A 143 -1.14 19.76 10.86
CA ARG A 143 -2.22 19.06 10.15
C ARG A 143 -1.72 17.79 9.44
N ALA A 144 -0.51 17.80 8.92
CA ALA A 144 0.12 16.61 8.36
C ALA A 144 0.28 15.53 9.43
N ALA A 145 0.88 15.87 10.56
CA ALA A 145 1.07 14.94 11.68
C ALA A 145 -0.26 14.37 12.23
N GLU A 146 -1.31 15.21 12.38
CA GLU A 146 -2.64 14.72 12.77
C GLU A 146 -3.19 13.69 11.77
N LEU A 147 -2.96 13.91 10.48
CA LEU A 147 -3.48 13.07 9.41
C LEU A 147 -2.76 11.72 9.35
N GLU A 148 -1.45 11.72 9.56
CA GLU A 148 -0.61 10.52 9.55
C GLU A 148 -0.81 9.66 10.81
N ALA A 149 -1.12 10.29 11.94
CA ALA A 149 -1.45 9.64 13.20
C ALA A 149 -2.90 9.11 13.30
N GLU A 150 -3.79 9.47 12.35
CA GLU A 150 -5.21 9.14 12.43
C GLU A 150 -5.43 7.61 12.37
N ASP A 151 -6.16 7.06 13.36
CA ASP A 151 -6.61 5.66 13.31
C ASP A 151 -7.65 5.49 12.18
N PRO A 152 -7.33 4.72 11.13
CA PRO A 152 -8.22 4.53 9.99
C PRO A 152 -9.55 3.86 10.35
N LEU A 153 -9.63 3.15 11.47
CA LEU A 153 -10.85 2.48 11.90
C LEU A 153 -11.90 3.47 12.44
N THR A 154 -11.48 4.66 12.84
CA THR A 154 -12.37 5.73 13.31
C THR A 154 -12.90 6.60 12.17
N ASN A 155 -12.28 6.54 11.00
CA ASN A 155 -12.65 7.36 9.84
C ASN A 155 -13.48 6.57 8.82
N SER A 156 -14.79 6.89 8.76
CA SER A 156 -15.74 6.21 7.88
C SER A 156 -15.44 6.35 6.38
N VAL A 157 -14.57 7.29 5.98
CA VAL A 157 -14.20 7.51 4.58
C VAL A 157 -13.51 6.29 3.96
N TRP A 158 -12.95 5.42 4.79
CA TRP A 158 -12.28 4.20 4.35
C TRP A 158 -13.25 3.05 4.08
N GLY A 159 -14.44 3.06 4.70
CA GLY A 159 -15.45 2.02 4.55
C GLY A 159 -14.91 0.61 4.86
N LEU A 160 -14.06 0.52 5.88
CA LEU A 160 -13.46 -0.72 6.38
C LEU A 160 -14.44 -1.51 7.23
#